data_86d87dc920b87a6fd3ec0796008b0b5c
#
_entry.id   86d87dc920b87a6fd3ec0796008b0b5c
#
_cell.length_a   1.000
_cell.length_b   1.000
_cell.length_c   1.000
_cell.angle_alpha   90.00
_cell.angle_beta   90.00
_cell.angle_gamma   90.00
#
_symmetry.space_group_name_H-M   'P 1'
#
loop_
_entity.id
_entity.type
_entity.pdbx_description
1 polymer ?
#
loop_
_entity_poly.entity_id
_entity_poly.type
_entity_poly.pdbx_seq_one_letter_code
_entity_poly.pdbx_strand_id
1 'polypeptide(L)'
;MEMVRAIDEAEQRLEGIASTTPLQPSIRLSEQYGATILIKREDMQAVRSFKIRGAYNKIASLSPDDRKRPVVCASAGNHAQGVAFACAHLGIGATIFMPRITPTQKIERVEHFGGELVEIRLVGDSYDESSAAAEEYCAQKQGIFVHPFDDLQTIAGQGTVGKEIFDATAGDVGMVIVPIGGGGLASGVASYIKGKNPAVVVVGAEPAGSPSMYESLKQGRIVELEEINTFIDGAAVRKTRQRTFDLCRRYVDRVVLLPEGKVCTTMIELYQNEGIITEPAGALALSALDDVAEEIRSKTVVCVLSGGNNDVLRYPEILERSLVYLGRKHYFIIEFAQKPGQLRQFVDDALGPTDDIVRFEYIKKTNRERGAALVGIELKDRADLEPLLKRMEQIQLNFRPLGSEELLYQYLV
;
A
#
# COMPACT_ATOMS: atom_id res chain seq x y z
N MET A 1 -24.76 3.98 -15.26
CA MET A 1 -25.67 2.80 -15.36
C MET A 1 -24.97 1.57 -15.94
N GLU A 2 -24.14 1.72 -16.97
CA GLU A 2 -23.44 0.58 -17.61
C GLU A 2 -22.47 -0.14 -16.64
N MET A 3 -21.63 0.60 -15.88
CA MET A 3 -20.71 -0.01 -14.91
C MET A 3 -21.43 -0.70 -13.74
N VAL A 4 -22.52 -0.14 -13.24
CA VAL A 4 -23.33 -0.78 -12.18
C VAL A 4 -23.86 -2.13 -12.64
N ARG A 5 -24.40 -2.21 -13.87
CA ARG A 5 -24.86 -3.48 -14.45
C ARG A 5 -23.71 -4.47 -14.62
N ALA A 6 -22.54 -4.03 -15.09
CA ALA A 6 -21.36 -4.90 -15.22
C ALA A 6 -20.89 -5.45 -13.88
N ILE A 7 -21.03 -4.66 -12.80
CA ILE A 7 -20.71 -5.09 -11.42
C ILE A 7 -21.73 -6.11 -10.92
N ASP A 8 -23.04 -5.90 -11.17
CA ASP A 8 -24.09 -6.86 -10.81
C ASP A 8 -23.88 -8.22 -11.55
N GLU A 9 -23.47 -8.18 -12.83
CA GLU A 9 -23.09 -9.38 -13.58
C GLU A 9 -21.80 -10.05 -13.05
N ALA A 10 -20.84 -9.24 -12.58
CA ALA A 10 -19.60 -9.75 -11.98
C ALA A 10 -19.88 -10.47 -10.65
N GLU A 11 -20.79 -9.95 -9.82
CA GLU A 11 -21.20 -10.62 -8.58
C GLU A 11 -21.70 -12.03 -8.85
N GLN A 12 -22.57 -12.21 -9.86
CA GLN A 12 -23.08 -13.53 -10.21
C GLN A 12 -21.96 -14.50 -10.62
N ARG A 13 -20.91 -14.00 -11.34
CA ARG A 13 -19.77 -14.85 -11.72
C ARG A 13 -18.86 -15.18 -10.53
N LEU A 14 -18.86 -14.35 -9.51
CA LEU A 14 -18.03 -14.48 -8.30
C LEU A 14 -18.71 -15.30 -7.20
N GLU A 15 -19.99 -15.68 -7.37
CA GLU A 15 -20.72 -16.48 -6.40
C GLU A 15 -20.01 -17.80 -6.13
N GLY A 16 -19.76 -18.11 -4.85
CA GLY A 16 -19.01 -19.30 -4.42
C GLY A 16 -17.50 -19.26 -4.67
N ILE A 17 -16.96 -18.18 -5.25
CA ILE A 17 -15.54 -18.03 -5.60
C ILE A 17 -14.87 -16.98 -4.69
N ALA A 18 -15.35 -15.75 -4.75
CA ALA A 18 -14.89 -14.70 -3.84
C ALA A 18 -15.81 -14.67 -2.62
N SER A 19 -15.22 -14.61 -1.44
CA SER A 19 -16.00 -14.49 -0.20
C SER A 19 -16.65 -13.12 -0.12
N THR A 20 -17.90 -13.05 0.32
CA THR A 20 -18.47 -11.80 0.84
C THR A 20 -17.73 -11.49 2.14
N THR A 21 -16.80 -10.53 2.08
CA THR A 21 -15.93 -10.25 3.21
C THR A 21 -16.65 -9.42 4.28
N PRO A 22 -16.26 -9.59 5.57
CA PRO A 22 -16.88 -8.82 6.65
C PRO A 22 -16.77 -7.30 6.45
N LEU A 23 -17.82 -6.61 6.87
CA LEU A 23 -17.82 -5.19 7.16
C LEU A 23 -17.69 -5.04 8.68
N GLN A 24 -16.45 -5.02 9.19
CA GLN A 24 -16.11 -5.13 10.60
C GLN A 24 -16.13 -3.76 11.27
N PRO A 25 -16.92 -3.55 12.36
CA PRO A 25 -16.83 -2.32 13.14
C PRO A 25 -15.47 -2.23 13.87
N SER A 26 -14.83 -1.05 13.85
CA SER A 26 -13.72 -0.73 14.74
C SER A 26 -14.20 0.18 15.87
N ILE A 27 -14.31 -0.36 17.07
CA ILE A 27 -14.78 0.39 18.25
C ILE A 27 -13.79 1.51 18.55
N ARG A 28 -12.49 1.19 18.61
CA ARG A 28 -11.41 2.15 18.90
C ARG A 28 -11.41 3.34 17.93
N LEU A 29 -11.43 3.09 16.63
CA LEU A 29 -11.43 4.16 15.63
C LEU A 29 -12.75 4.94 15.67
N SER A 30 -13.88 4.27 15.94
CA SER A 30 -15.17 4.95 16.05
C SER A 30 -15.20 5.93 17.22
N GLU A 31 -14.67 5.55 18.37
CA GLU A 31 -14.53 6.43 19.53
C GLU A 31 -13.54 7.57 19.25
N GLN A 32 -12.39 7.27 18.65
CA GLN A 32 -11.35 8.24 18.31
C GLN A 32 -11.86 9.36 17.41
N TYR A 33 -12.65 9.03 16.39
CA TYR A 33 -13.11 10.01 15.40
C TYR A 33 -14.58 10.50 15.62
N GLY A 34 -15.28 9.97 16.61
CA GLY A 34 -16.69 10.31 16.84
C GLY A 34 -17.58 9.95 15.65
N ALA A 35 -17.32 8.84 15.00
CA ALA A 35 -17.97 8.34 13.78
C ALA A 35 -18.23 6.84 13.90
N THR A 36 -19.04 6.26 13.03
CA THR A 36 -19.12 4.79 12.91
C THR A 36 -18.12 4.34 11.86
N ILE A 37 -16.97 3.80 12.29
CA ILE A 37 -15.91 3.33 11.39
C ILE A 37 -16.07 1.82 11.15
N LEU A 38 -16.25 1.47 9.89
CA LEU A 38 -16.36 0.10 9.40
C LEU A 38 -15.19 -0.24 8.49
N ILE A 39 -14.60 -1.42 8.66
CA ILE A 39 -13.49 -1.91 7.87
C ILE A 39 -13.98 -3.00 6.93
N LYS A 40 -13.89 -2.78 5.62
CA LYS A 40 -14.16 -3.81 4.61
C LYS A 40 -12.92 -4.69 4.42
N ARG A 41 -12.99 -5.96 4.87
CA ARG A 41 -11.87 -6.87 5.13
C ARG A 41 -11.50 -7.71 3.90
N GLU A 42 -10.96 -7.07 2.84
CA GLU A 42 -10.53 -7.81 1.64
C GLU A 42 -9.26 -8.66 1.84
N ASP A 43 -8.54 -8.47 2.93
CA ASP A 43 -7.48 -9.35 3.41
C ASP A 43 -7.97 -10.77 3.79
N MET A 44 -9.27 -10.94 4.00
CA MET A 44 -9.89 -12.23 4.32
C MET A 44 -10.31 -13.06 3.08
N GLN A 45 -10.04 -12.59 1.89
CA GLN A 45 -10.17 -13.39 0.67
C GLN A 45 -9.17 -14.56 0.65
N ALA A 46 -9.46 -15.62 -0.11
CA ALA A 46 -8.59 -16.80 -0.25
C ALA A 46 -7.15 -16.43 -0.64
N VAL A 47 -6.97 -15.44 -1.54
CA VAL A 47 -5.67 -14.91 -1.94
C VAL A 47 -5.21 -13.72 -1.08
N ARG A 48 -5.90 -13.46 0.04
CA ARG A 48 -5.64 -12.38 1.00
C ARG A 48 -5.62 -10.99 0.38
N SER A 49 -6.38 -10.75 -0.69
CA SER A 49 -6.58 -9.44 -1.29
C SER A 49 -7.79 -9.42 -2.21
N PHE A 50 -8.32 -8.22 -2.48
CA PHE A 50 -9.43 -7.99 -3.39
C PHE A 50 -9.17 -8.44 -4.84
N LYS A 51 -7.93 -8.67 -5.22
CA LYS A 51 -7.52 -8.96 -6.60
C LYS A 51 -8.16 -10.21 -7.18
N ILE A 52 -8.54 -11.18 -6.36
CA ILE A 52 -9.29 -12.38 -6.78
C ILE A 52 -10.54 -12.00 -7.57
N ARG A 53 -11.26 -10.96 -7.16
CA ARG A 53 -12.53 -10.52 -7.73
C ARG A 53 -12.39 -10.13 -9.21
N GLY A 54 -11.48 -9.18 -9.48
CA GLY A 54 -11.26 -8.70 -10.85
C GLY A 54 -10.58 -9.71 -11.75
N ALA A 55 -9.59 -10.45 -11.25
CA ALA A 55 -8.90 -11.48 -12.01
C ALA A 55 -9.87 -12.60 -12.41
N TYR A 56 -10.62 -13.13 -11.46
CA TYR A 56 -11.60 -14.19 -11.75
C TYR A 56 -12.71 -13.70 -12.69
N ASN A 57 -13.33 -12.54 -12.39
CA ASN A 57 -14.39 -12.01 -13.25
C ASN A 57 -13.93 -11.81 -14.70
N LYS A 58 -12.72 -11.29 -14.90
CA LYS A 58 -12.14 -11.12 -16.24
C LYS A 58 -12.00 -12.44 -16.96
N ILE A 59 -11.41 -13.45 -16.33
CA ILE A 59 -11.14 -14.74 -16.96
C ILE A 59 -12.44 -15.52 -17.15
N ALA A 60 -13.36 -15.49 -16.19
CA ALA A 60 -14.66 -16.14 -16.28
C ALA A 60 -15.57 -15.52 -17.37
N SER A 61 -15.39 -14.24 -17.68
CA SER A 61 -16.15 -13.54 -18.73
C SER A 61 -15.67 -13.85 -20.16
N LEU A 62 -14.58 -14.61 -20.33
CA LEU A 62 -14.06 -14.98 -21.66
C LEU A 62 -15.04 -15.91 -22.40
N SER A 63 -15.17 -15.68 -23.70
CA SER A 63 -15.92 -16.57 -24.58
C SER A 63 -15.31 -17.99 -24.62
N PRO A 64 -16.07 -19.03 -24.99
CA PRO A 64 -15.53 -20.39 -25.11
C PRO A 64 -14.30 -20.48 -26.03
N ASP A 65 -14.22 -19.64 -27.06
CA ASP A 65 -13.06 -19.61 -27.97
C ASP A 65 -11.88 -18.87 -27.36
N ASP A 66 -12.12 -17.75 -26.64
CA ASP A 66 -11.06 -17.05 -25.93
C ASP A 66 -10.44 -17.86 -24.79
N ARG A 67 -11.21 -18.74 -24.14
CA ARG A 67 -10.70 -19.65 -23.08
C ARG A 67 -9.68 -20.68 -23.60
N LYS A 68 -9.60 -20.89 -24.90
CA LYS A 68 -8.60 -21.76 -25.53
C LYS A 68 -7.25 -21.05 -25.72
N ARG A 69 -7.24 -19.73 -25.58
CA ARG A 69 -6.05 -18.89 -25.72
C ARG A 69 -5.30 -18.80 -24.38
N PRO A 70 -3.96 -18.72 -24.38
CA PRO A 70 -3.21 -18.60 -23.14
C PRO A 70 -3.53 -17.28 -22.43
N VAL A 71 -3.78 -17.35 -21.13
CA VAL A 71 -3.89 -16.18 -20.28
C VAL A 71 -2.49 -15.69 -19.93
N VAL A 72 -2.27 -14.36 -20.01
CA VAL A 72 -0.98 -13.74 -19.72
C VAL A 72 -1.19 -12.56 -18.77
N CYS A 73 -0.32 -12.42 -17.78
CA CYS A 73 -0.25 -11.20 -16.98
C CYS A 73 1.18 -10.90 -16.53
N ALA A 74 1.42 -9.65 -16.10
CA ALA A 74 2.63 -9.21 -15.44
C ALA A 74 2.30 -8.74 -14.02
N SER A 75 2.81 -9.41 -13.01
CA SER A 75 2.70 -9.01 -11.61
C SER A 75 3.52 -9.93 -10.72
N ALA A 76 4.20 -9.38 -9.73
CA ALA A 76 4.87 -10.13 -8.67
C ALA A 76 4.08 -10.16 -7.33
N GLY A 77 2.83 -9.70 -7.33
CA GLY A 77 2.06 -9.53 -6.09
C GLY A 77 0.63 -10.09 -6.19
N ASN A 78 -0.29 -9.38 -5.57
CA ASN A 78 -1.69 -9.78 -5.40
C ASN A 78 -2.41 -10.12 -6.72
N HIS A 79 -2.10 -9.41 -7.80
CA HIS A 79 -2.74 -9.67 -9.09
C HIS A 79 -2.29 -11.02 -9.66
N ALA A 80 -1.02 -11.37 -9.57
CA ALA A 80 -0.50 -12.67 -9.98
C ALA A 80 -1.19 -13.82 -9.23
N GLN A 81 -1.33 -13.70 -7.90
CA GLN A 81 -2.05 -14.68 -7.08
C GLN A 81 -3.52 -14.80 -7.50
N GLY A 82 -4.19 -13.66 -7.77
CA GLY A 82 -5.57 -13.65 -8.25
C GLY A 82 -5.74 -14.33 -9.62
N VAL A 83 -4.82 -14.07 -10.56
CA VAL A 83 -4.83 -14.72 -11.89
C VAL A 83 -4.54 -16.21 -11.77
N ALA A 84 -3.53 -16.61 -10.98
CA ALA A 84 -3.18 -18.00 -10.74
C ALA A 84 -4.36 -18.78 -10.15
N PHE A 85 -4.98 -18.24 -9.10
CA PHE A 85 -6.17 -18.83 -8.49
C PHE A 85 -7.32 -18.98 -9.51
N ALA A 86 -7.60 -17.92 -10.28
CA ALA A 86 -8.69 -17.94 -11.25
C ALA A 86 -8.46 -18.96 -12.36
N CYS A 87 -7.23 -19.03 -12.89
CA CYS A 87 -6.87 -19.98 -13.94
C CYS A 87 -6.95 -21.42 -13.45
N ALA A 88 -6.45 -21.72 -12.25
CA ALA A 88 -6.57 -23.05 -11.65
C ALA A 88 -8.02 -23.48 -11.45
N HIS A 89 -8.90 -22.58 -10.94
CA HIS A 89 -10.33 -22.86 -10.76
C HIS A 89 -11.09 -23.08 -12.06
N LEU A 90 -10.69 -22.38 -13.14
CA LEU A 90 -11.36 -22.45 -14.44
C LEU A 90 -10.75 -23.49 -15.40
N GLY A 91 -9.65 -24.15 -15.00
CA GLY A 91 -8.94 -25.11 -15.83
C GLY A 91 -8.25 -24.47 -17.05
N ILE A 92 -7.79 -23.23 -16.93
CA ILE A 92 -7.18 -22.44 -18.03
C ILE A 92 -5.69 -22.23 -17.75
N GLY A 93 -4.84 -22.49 -18.74
CA GLY A 93 -3.40 -22.27 -18.62
C GLY A 93 -3.04 -20.78 -18.62
N ALA A 94 -2.08 -20.39 -17.76
CA ALA A 94 -1.59 -19.02 -17.70
C ALA A 94 -0.07 -18.93 -17.69
N THR A 95 0.48 -17.84 -18.24
CA THR A 95 1.89 -17.47 -18.12
C THR A 95 1.98 -16.14 -17.36
N ILE A 96 2.64 -16.14 -16.21
CA ILE A 96 2.78 -14.99 -15.33
C ILE A 96 4.22 -14.51 -15.36
N PHE A 97 4.39 -13.26 -15.76
CA PHE A 97 5.70 -12.59 -15.82
C PHE A 97 5.98 -11.83 -14.53
N MET A 98 7.18 -12.01 -13.98
CA MET A 98 7.67 -11.34 -12.78
C MET A 98 9.11 -10.87 -12.98
N PRO A 99 9.53 -9.78 -12.32
CA PRO A 99 10.95 -9.40 -12.25
C PRO A 99 11.81 -10.51 -11.66
N ARG A 100 13.07 -10.62 -12.10
CA ARG A 100 14.03 -11.60 -11.56
C ARG A 100 14.30 -11.41 -10.06
N ILE A 101 14.17 -10.17 -9.58
CA ILE A 101 14.38 -9.81 -8.17
C ILE A 101 13.16 -10.13 -7.28
N THR A 102 12.11 -10.77 -7.82
CA THR A 102 10.91 -11.12 -7.04
C THR A 102 11.26 -12.06 -5.89
N PRO A 103 10.90 -11.74 -4.64
CA PRO A 103 11.16 -12.62 -3.50
C PRO A 103 10.52 -14.01 -3.68
N THR A 104 11.26 -15.05 -3.28
CA THR A 104 10.84 -16.45 -3.37
C THR A 104 9.46 -16.70 -2.77
N GLN A 105 9.16 -16.09 -1.62
CA GLN A 105 7.86 -16.19 -0.97
C GLN A 105 6.70 -15.76 -1.89
N LYS A 106 6.88 -14.72 -2.70
CA LYS A 106 5.85 -14.26 -3.65
C LYS A 106 5.67 -15.25 -4.81
N ILE A 107 6.77 -15.85 -5.28
CA ILE A 107 6.77 -16.88 -6.32
C ILE A 107 6.01 -18.13 -5.82
N GLU A 108 6.40 -18.65 -4.66
CA GLU A 108 5.76 -19.83 -4.03
C GLU A 108 4.26 -19.65 -3.81
N ARG A 109 3.82 -18.43 -3.48
CA ARG A 109 2.38 -18.14 -3.34
C ARG A 109 1.64 -18.26 -4.66
N VAL A 110 2.23 -17.82 -5.77
CA VAL A 110 1.61 -17.94 -7.09
C VAL A 110 1.61 -19.41 -7.56
N GLU A 111 2.70 -20.13 -7.33
CA GLU A 111 2.78 -21.58 -7.58
C GLU A 111 1.73 -22.36 -6.79
N HIS A 112 1.57 -22.01 -5.50
CA HIS A 112 0.55 -22.64 -4.63
C HIS A 112 -0.87 -22.51 -5.18
N PHE A 113 -1.23 -21.32 -5.69
CA PHE A 113 -2.57 -21.10 -6.24
C PHE A 113 -2.75 -21.62 -7.67
N GLY A 114 -1.70 -21.59 -8.47
CA GLY A 114 -1.76 -21.91 -9.90
C GLY A 114 -1.54 -23.38 -10.22
N GLY A 115 -0.79 -24.10 -9.37
CA GLY A 115 -0.40 -25.48 -9.61
C GLY A 115 0.25 -25.67 -10.99
N GLU A 116 -0.04 -26.80 -11.64
CA GLU A 116 0.52 -27.15 -12.96
C GLU A 116 -0.04 -26.30 -14.13
N LEU A 117 -1.09 -25.53 -13.90
CA LEU A 117 -1.71 -24.69 -14.95
C LEU A 117 -1.02 -23.35 -15.14
N VAL A 118 -0.09 -22.97 -14.25
CA VAL A 118 0.55 -21.67 -14.28
C VAL A 118 2.05 -21.80 -14.50
N GLU A 119 2.53 -21.21 -15.58
CA GLU A 119 3.96 -21.04 -15.85
C GLU A 119 4.42 -19.67 -15.35
N ILE A 120 5.44 -19.62 -14.50
CA ILE A 120 6.07 -18.37 -14.05
C ILE A 120 7.32 -18.11 -14.88
N ARG A 121 7.43 -16.89 -15.40
CA ARG A 121 8.61 -16.41 -16.13
C ARG A 121 9.24 -15.24 -15.44
N LEU A 122 10.48 -15.41 -14.99
CA LEU A 122 11.27 -14.36 -14.36
C LEU A 122 12.06 -13.61 -15.46
N VAL A 123 11.59 -12.38 -15.79
CA VAL A 123 12.13 -11.58 -16.90
C VAL A 123 12.28 -10.12 -16.49
N GLY A 124 13.43 -9.52 -16.84
CA GLY A 124 13.75 -8.13 -16.48
C GLY A 124 14.07 -7.97 -14.99
N ASP A 125 14.52 -6.79 -14.63
CA ASP A 125 14.88 -6.43 -13.25
C ASP A 125 13.87 -5.41 -12.65
N SER A 126 12.91 -4.95 -13.46
CA SER A 126 11.83 -4.04 -13.06
C SER A 126 10.44 -4.58 -13.47
N TYR A 127 9.39 -4.01 -12.85
CA TYR A 127 8.01 -4.29 -13.25
C TYR A 127 7.76 -3.90 -14.71
N ASP A 128 8.28 -2.76 -15.16
CA ASP A 128 8.05 -2.24 -16.50
C ASP A 128 8.66 -3.16 -17.57
N GLU A 129 9.85 -3.69 -17.33
CA GLU A 129 10.50 -4.68 -18.21
C GLU A 129 9.71 -5.99 -18.27
N SER A 130 9.26 -6.50 -17.11
CA SER A 130 8.44 -7.71 -17.05
C SER A 130 7.09 -7.52 -17.76
N SER A 131 6.48 -6.35 -17.62
CA SER A 131 5.21 -5.99 -18.27
C SER A 131 5.37 -5.92 -19.78
N ALA A 132 6.43 -5.28 -20.27
CA ALA A 132 6.72 -5.21 -21.70
C ALA A 132 6.93 -6.61 -22.31
N ALA A 133 7.71 -7.46 -21.63
CA ALA A 133 7.92 -8.85 -22.06
C ALA A 133 6.61 -9.67 -22.07
N ALA A 134 5.75 -9.46 -21.08
CA ALA A 134 4.44 -10.12 -21.02
C ALA A 134 3.51 -9.68 -22.16
N GLU A 135 3.48 -8.37 -22.47
CA GLU A 135 2.69 -7.82 -23.57
C GLU A 135 3.16 -8.36 -24.92
N GLU A 136 4.48 -8.39 -25.14
CA GLU A 136 5.08 -8.94 -26.35
C GLU A 136 4.75 -10.43 -26.51
N TYR A 137 4.95 -11.23 -25.45
CA TYR A 137 4.62 -12.66 -25.45
C TYR A 137 3.13 -12.88 -25.72
N CYS A 138 2.27 -12.09 -25.07
CA CYS A 138 0.82 -12.15 -25.28
C CYS A 138 0.44 -11.91 -26.72
N ALA A 139 1.04 -10.90 -27.38
CA ALA A 139 0.83 -10.60 -28.78
C ALA A 139 1.29 -11.74 -29.69
N GLN A 140 2.51 -12.28 -29.47
CA GLN A 140 3.06 -13.40 -30.26
C GLN A 140 2.21 -14.67 -30.16
N LYS A 141 1.67 -14.96 -28.97
CA LYS A 141 0.82 -16.14 -28.73
C LYS A 141 -0.66 -15.90 -29.01
N GLN A 142 -1.05 -14.71 -29.43
CA GLN A 142 -2.45 -14.29 -29.54
C GLN A 142 -3.22 -14.54 -28.24
N GLY A 143 -2.54 -14.36 -27.09
CA GLY A 143 -3.04 -14.60 -25.76
C GLY A 143 -4.09 -13.58 -25.30
N ILE A 144 -4.57 -13.77 -24.08
CA ILE A 144 -5.46 -12.83 -23.38
C ILE A 144 -4.67 -12.17 -22.27
N PHE A 145 -4.39 -10.87 -22.41
CA PHE A 145 -3.73 -10.12 -21.36
C PHE A 145 -4.72 -9.74 -20.26
N VAL A 146 -4.47 -10.17 -19.03
CA VAL A 146 -5.28 -9.81 -17.85
C VAL A 146 -4.62 -8.64 -17.15
N HIS A 147 -5.11 -7.44 -17.47
CA HIS A 147 -4.54 -6.20 -16.94
C HIS A 147 -4.91 -6.03 -15.44
N PRO A 148 -3.97 -5.62 -14.55
CA PRO A 148 -4.17 -5.57 -13.10
C PRO A 148 -5.21 -4.54 -12.64
N PHE A 149 -5.60 -3.57 -13.49
CA PHE A 149 -6.55 -2.50 -13.13
C PHE A 149 -7.28 -1.84 -14.31
N ASP A 150 -6.74 -1.78 -15.53
CA ASP A 150 -7.33 -1.01 -16.66
C ASP A 150 -8.08 -1.91 -17.66
N ASP A 151 -8.93 -2.75 -17.16
CA ASP A 151 -9.85 -3.59 -17.96
C ASP A 151 -11.26 -3.51 -17.35
N LEU A 152 -12.28 -3.36 -18.19
CA LEU A 152 -13.67 -3.18 -17.72
C LEU A 152 -14.17 -4.34 -16.88
N GLN A 153 -13.83 -5.58 -17.24
CA GLN A 153 -14.24 -6.75 -16.45
C GLN A 153 -13.44 -6.85 -15.15
N THR A 154 -12.14 -6.51 -15.17
CA THR A 154 -11.34 -6.40 -13.94
C THR A 154 -11.94 -5.34 -13.01
N ILE A 155 -12.25 -4.13 -13.53
CA ILE A 155 -12.87 -3.06 -12.74
C ILE A 155 -14.25 -3.47 -12.20
N ALA A 156 -15.07 -4.14 -13.01
CA ALA A 156 -16.38 -4.63 -12.58
C ALA A 156 -16.27 -5.66 -11.45
N GLY A 157 -15.33 -6.61 -11.54
CA GLY A 157 -15.05 -7.55 -10.46
C GLY A 157 -14.64 -6.83 -9.16
N GLN A 158 -13.73 -5.84 -9.23
CA GLN A 158 -13.33 -5.03 -8.07
C GLN A 158 -14.50 -4.22 -7.52
N GLY A 159 -15.41 -3.77 -8.36
CA GLY A 159 -16.60 -2.99 -7.98
C GLY A 159 -17.58 -3.75 -7.11
N THR A 160 -17.53 -5.09 -7.08
CA THR A 160 -18.36 -5.90 -6.17
C THR A 160 -18.07 -5.62 -4.70
N VAL A 161 -16.87 -5.10 -4.36
CA VAL A 161 -16.57 -4.56 -3.02
C VAL A 161 -17.52 -3.40 -2.68
N GLY A 162 -17.73 -2.48 -3.62
CA GLY A 162 -18.66 -1.36 -3.44
C GLY A 162 -20.12 -1.82 -3.31
N LYS A 163 -20.50 -2.86 -4.06
CA LYS A 163 -21.83 -3.46 -3.94
C LYS A 163 -22.04 -4.06 -2.55
N GLU A 164 -21.10 -4.88 -2.08
CA GLU A 164 -21.19 -5.48 -0.74
C GLU A 164 -21.24 -4.43 0.38
N ILE A 165 -20.50 -3.32 0.24
CA ILE A 165 -20.56 -2.18 1.17
C ILE A 165 -21.97 -1.58 1.16
N PHE A 166 -22.51 -1.28 -0.03
CA PHE A 166 -23.82 -0.65 -0.17
C PHE A 166 -24.94 -1.52 0.40
N ASP A 167 -24.90 -2.82 0.09
CA ASP A 167 -25.91 -3.77 0.55
C ASP A 167 -25.82 -3.99 2.08
N ALA A 168 -24.63 -4.14 2.64
CA ALA A 168 -24.42 -4.35 4.07
C ALA A 168 -24.79 -3.13 4.94
N THR A 169 -24.68 -1.92 4.39
CA THR A 169 -25.08 -0.68 5.05
C THR A 169 -26.52 -0.26 4.74
N ALA A 170 -27.24 -1.02 3.93
CA ALA A 170 -28.55 -0.64 3.36
C ALA A 170 -28.52 0.76 2.70
N GLY A 171 -27.35 1.16 2.16
CA GLY A 171 -27.12 2.48 1.58
C GLY A 171 -26.90 3.61 2.58
N ASP A 172 -26.93 3.33 3.88
CA ASP A 172 -26.64 4.32 4.94
C ASP A 172 -25.14 4.42 5.23
N VAL A 173 -24.42 4.96 4.27
CA VAL A 173 -22.99 5.24 4.34
C VAL A 173 -22.74 6.69 3.91
N GLY A 174 -22.03 7.45 4.75
CA GLY A 174 -21.69 8.85 4.48
C GLY A 174 -20.41 9.01 3.66
N MET A 175 -19.44 8.13 3.89
CA MET A 175 -18.15 8.18 3.20
C MET A 175 -17.56 6.78 2.99
N VAL A 176 -16.94 6.56 1.83
CA VAL A 176 -16.13 5.35 1.52
C VAL A 176 -14.72 5.79 1.16
N ILE A 177 -13.72 5.24 1.87
CA ILE A 177 -12.31 5.51 1.61
C ILE A 177 -11.69 4.28 0.96
N VAL A 178 -11.06 4.47 -0.21
CA VAL A 178 -10.58 3.37 -1.05
C VAL A 178 -9.11 3.59 -1.44
N PRO A 179 -8.23 2.59 -1.28
CA PRO A 179 -6.86 2.69 -1.75
C PRO A 179 -6.76 2.87 -3.26
N ILE A 180 -5.82 3.73 -3.68
CA ILE A 180 -5.49 3.95 -5.08
C ILE A 180 -4.03 3.57 -5.34
N GLY A 181 -3.84 2.65 -6.30
CA GLY A 181 -2.62 2.49 -7.07
C GLY A 181 -2.96 2.81 -8.53
N GLY A 182 -3.16 1.81 -9.39
CA GLY A 182 -3.64 2.01 -10.76
C GLY A 182 -5.11 2.45 -10.89
N GLY A 183 -5.86 2.53 -9.78
CA GLY A 183 -7.22 3.03 -9.75
C GLY A 183 -8.34 2.00 -10.00
N GLY A 184 -8.03 0.72 -10.25
CA GLY A 184 -9.04 -0.29 -10.60
C GLY A 184 -10.08 -0.53 -9.49
N LEU A 185 -9.64 -0.66 -8.24
CA LEU A 185 -10.54 -0.81 -7.08
C LEU A 185 -11.38 0.45 -6.87
N ALA A 186 -10.72 1.61 -6.81
CA ALA A 186 -11.40 2.90 -6.61
C ALA A 186 -12.41 3.20 -7.72
N SER A 187 -12.07 2.92 -8.98
CA SER A 187 -12.98 3.06 -10.13
C SER A 187 -14.23 2.20 -9.98
N GLY A 188 -14.05 0.92 -9.61
CA GLY A 188 -15.16 -0.01 -9.46
C GLY A 188 -16.07 0.35 -8.29
N VAL A 189 -15.48 0.55 -7.09
CA VAL A 189 -16.20 0.91 -5.87
C VAL A 189 -16.95 2.24 -6.05
N ALA A 190 -16.25 3.28 -6.50
CA ALA A 190 -16.84 4.60 -6.71
C ALA A 190 -17.98 4.57 -7.73
N SER A 191 -17.81 3.84 -8.84
CA SER A 191 -18.87 3.72 -9.87
C SER A 191 -20.12 3.08 -9.32
N TYR A 192 -20.02 2.05 -8.47
CA TYR A 192 -21.18 1.41 -7.87
C TYR A 192 -21.84 2.32 -6.82
N ILE A 193 -21.07 2.79 -5.86
CA ILE A 193 -21.58 3.65 -4.77
C ILE A 193 -22.26 4.90 -5.32
N LYS A 194 -21.58 5.66 -6.20
CA LYS A 194 -22.16 6.87 -6.81
C LYS A 194 -23.32 6.57 -7.76
N GLY A 195 -23.29 5.39 -8.39
CA GLY A 195 -24.41 4.95 -9.24
C GLY A 195 -25.68 4.63 -8.47
N LYS A 196 -25.57 4.21 -7.21
CA LYS A 196 -26.70 3.91 -6.30
C LYS A 196 -27.08 5.12 -5.44
N ASN A 197 -26.10 5.83 -4.89
CA ASN A 197 -26.31 7.02 -4.05
C ASN A 197 -25.23 8.08 -4.34
N PRO A 198 -25.52 9.08 -5.18
CA PRO A 198 -24.56 10.13 -5.52
C PRO A 198 -24.11 11.01 -4.34
N ALA A 199 -24.88 11.02 -3.22
CA ALA A 199 -24.56 11.82 -2.05
C ALA A 199 -23.41 11.24 -1.20
N VAL A 200 -23.11 9.95 -1.32
CA VAL A 200 -22.00 9.32 -0.60
C VAL A 200 -20.67 9.90 -1.08
N VAL A 201 -19.84 10.35 -0.16
CA VAL A 201 -18.50 10.85 -0.49
C VAL A 201 -17.55 9.68 -0.72
N VAL A 202 -16.83 9.66 -1.84
CA VAL A 202 -15.79 8.67 -2.12
C VAL A 202 -14.42 9.35 -2.12
N VAL A 203 -13.56 8.92 -1.21
CA VAL A 203 -12.20 9.43 -1.05
C VAL A 203 -11.20 8.37 -1.51
N GLY A 204 -10.31 8.75 -2.41
CA GLY A 204 -9.16 7.94 -2.78
C GLY A 204 -8.01 8.14 -1.80
N ALA A 205 -7.34 7.07 -1.39
CA ALA A 205 -6.15 7.09 -0.54
C ALA A 205 -4.95 6.59 -1.35
N GLU A 206 -4.02 7.49 -1.70
CA GLU A 206 -2.88 7.21 -2.59
C GLU A 206 -1.55 7.46 -1.86
N PRO A 207 -0.48 6.65 -2.11
CA PRO A 207 0.84 6.92 -1.52
C PRO A 207 1.42 8.25 -1.98
N ALA A 208 1.96 9.04 -1.05
CA ALA A 208 2.60 10.31 -1.38
C ALA A 208 3.84 10.12 -2.27
N GLY A 209 4.55 8.98 -2.15
CA GLY A 209 5.71 8.65 -2.95
C GLY A 209 5.40 8.15 -4.37
N SER A 210 4.12 7.92 -4.72
CA SER A 210 3.70 7.51 -6.08
C SER A 210 2.32 8.04 -6.46
N PRO A 211 2.13 9.39 -6.49
CA PRO A 211 0.82 10.04 -6.61
C PRO A 211 0.34 10.16 -8.06
N SER A 212 0.36 9.07 -8.84
CA SER A 212 0.08 9.13 -10.28
C SER A 212 -1.36 9.50 -10.62
N MET A 213 -2.34 9.02 -9.84
CA MET A 213 -3.75 9.37 -10.02
C MET A 213 -4.02 10.80 -9.56
N TYR A 214 -3.51 11.19 -8.40
CA TYR A 214 -3.65 12.55 -7.87
C TYR A 214 -3.13 13.60 -8.85
N GLU A 215 -1.89 13.43 -9.34
CA GLU A 215 -1.30 14.37 -10.31
C GLU A 215 -2.06 14.36 -11.65
N SER A 216 -2.54 13.19 -12.08
CA SER A 216 -3.35 13.09 -13.29
C SER A 216 -4.69 13.83 -13.14
N LEU A 217 -5.39 13.66 -12.03
CA LEU A 217 -6.66 14.35 -11.76
C LEU A 217 -6.45 15.86 -11.64
N LYS A 218 -5.42 16.29 -10.95
CA LYS A 218 -5.05 17.71 -10.78
C LYS A 218 -4.73 18.39 -12.10
N GLN A 219 -4.05 17.70 -13.03
CA GLN A 219 -3.69 18.23 -14.34
C GLN A 219 -4.77 18.00 -15.41
N GLY A 220 -5.83 17.23 -15.11
CA GLY A 220 -6.88 16.89 -16.05
C GLY A 220 -6.44 15.97 -17.21
N ARG A 221 -5.25 15.37 -17.13
CA ARG A 221 -4.66 14.45 -18.11
C ARG A 221 -3.81 13.40 -17.42
N ILE A 222 -3.59 12.26 -18.07
CA ILE A 222 -2.71 11.23 -17.55
C ILE A 222 -1.28 11.76 -17.45
N VAL A 223 -0.68 11.60 -16.26
CA VAL A 223 0.70 11.97 -15.95
C VAL A 223 1.51 10.69 -15.74
N GLU A 224 2.71 10.68 -16.26
CA GLU A 224 3.74 9.67 -15.97
C GLU A 224 4.77 10.29 -15.02
N LEU A 225 4.95 9.67 -13.86
CA LEU A 225 5.90 10.14 -12.85
C LEU A 225 7.33 9.75 -13.27
N GLU A 226 8.27 10.66 -13.12
CA GLU A 226 9.69 10.39 -13.43
C GLU A 226 10.28 9.38 -12.43
N GLU A 227 9.99 9.59 -11.14
CA GLU A 227 10.43 8.74 -10.05
C GLU A 227 9.25 8.35 -9.16
N ILE A 228 9.30 7.17 -8.56
CA ILE A 228 8.32 6.68 -7.60
C ILE A 228 9.02 5.99 -6.43
N ASN A 229 8.46 6.16 -5.24
CA ASN A 229 8.79 5.31 -4.10
C ASN A 229 7.99 4.02 -4.19
N THR A 230 8.67 2.88 -4.20
CA THR A 230 8.04 1.56 -4.34
C THR A 230 7.77 0.86 -3.01
N PHE A 231 7.97 1.53 -1.89
CA PHE A 231 7.75 0.93 -0.56
C PHE A 231 6.32 0.39 -0.40
N ILE A 232 5.31 1.13 -0.85
CA ILE A 232 3.91 0.67 -0.86
C ILE A 232 3.64 -0.07 -2.19
N ASP A 233 4.31 -1.20 -2.40
CA ASP A 233 4.41 -1.94 -3.66
C ASP A 233 3.06 -2.33 -4.27
N GLY A 234 2.04 -2.62 -3.46
CA GLY A 234 0.67 -2.90 -3.92
C GLY A 234 -0.07 -1.71 -4.53
N ALA A 235 0.44 -0.47 -4.33
CA ALA A 235 -0.15 0.78 -4.82
C ALA A 235 0.85 1.70 -5.56
N ALA A 236 2.12 1.33 -5.66
CA ALA A 236 3.15 2.11 -6.34
C ALA A 236 3.03 1.98 -7.86
N VAL A 237 2.33 2.93 -8.48
CA VAL A 237 2.08 2.94 -9.94
C VAL A 237 2.61 4.23 -10.54
N ARG A 238 3.54 4.09 -11.51
CA ARG A 238 4.18 5.23 -12.21
C ARG A 238 3.20 6.01 -13.07
N LYS A 239 2.23 5.33 -13.67
CA LYS A 239 1.29 5.90 -14.64
C LYS A 239 -0.06 5.23 -14.55
N THR A 240 -1.10 5.99 -14.30
CA THR A 240 -2.48 5.51 -14.42
C THR A 240 -2.84 5.26 -15.89
N ARG A 241 -3.98 4.63 -16.15
CA ARG A 241 -4.44 4.32 -17.51
C ARG A 241 -5.78 4.99 -17.78
N GLN A 242 -6.18 5.03 -19.05
CA GLN A 242 -7.29 5.87 -19.52
C GLN A 242 -8.62 5.53 -18.84
N ARG A 243 -8.98 4.25 -18.72
CA ARG A 243 -10.28 3.85 -18.16
C ARG A 243 -10.37 4.20 -16.67
N THR A 244 -9.34 3.84 -15.91
CA THR A 244 -9.31 4.13 -14.47
C THR A 244 -9.23 5.63 -14.20
N PHE A 245 -8.49 6.40 -15.00
CA PHE A 245 -8.45 7.86 -14.91
C PHE A 245 -9.85 8.48 -15.14
N ASP A 246 -10.53 8.09 -16.22
CA ASP A 246 -11.84 8.65 -16.56
C ASP A 246 -12.89 8.31 -15.49
N LEU A 247 -12.88 7.08 -14.96
CA LEU A 247 -13.80 6.66 -13.91
C LEU A 247 -13.50 7.35 -12.59
N CYS A 248 -12.22 7.44 -12.17
CA CYS A 248 -11.84 8.16 -10.95
C CYS A 248 -12.19 9.65 -11.06
N ARG A 249 -11.88 10.30 -12.19
CA ARG A 249 -12.26 11.70 -12.44
C ARG A 249 -13.77 11.94 -12.33
N ARG A 250 -14.58 10.95 -12.69
CA ARG A 250 -16.03 11.05 -12.68
C ARG A 250 -16.65 10.76 -11.32
N TYR A 251 -16.10 9.84 -10.55
CA TYR A 251 -16.79 9.25 -9.41
C TYR A 251 -16.03 9.36 -8.08
N VAL A 252 -14.75 9.67 -8.07
CA VAL A 252 -13.96 9.93 -6.85
C VAL A 252 -14.02 11.43 -6.57
N ASP A 253 -14.48 11.80 -5.37
CA ASP A 253 -14.67 13.22 -5.03
C ASP A 253 -13.34 13.93 -4.78
N ARG A 254 -12.37 13.24 -4.18
CA ARG A 254 -10.99 13.72 -3.98
C ARG A 254 -10.03 12.57 -3.68
N VAL A 255 -8.75 12.86 -3.77
CA VAL A 255 -7.66 11.96 -3.39
C VAL A 255 -6.83 12.60 -2.28
N VAL A 256 -6.52 11.80 -1.25
CA VAL A 256 -5.61 12.15 -0.14
C VAL A 256 -4.28 11.44 -0.36
N LEU A 257 -3.19 12.17 -0.20
CA LEU A 257 -1.83 11.64 -0.29
C LEU A 257 -1.29 11.27 1.09
N LEU A 258 -0.78 10.06 1.22
CA LEU A 258 -0.38 9.49 2.50
C LEU A 258 1.12 9.21 2.54
N PRO A 259 1.86 9.84 3.47
CA PRO A 259 3.27 9.52 3.70
C PRO A 259 3.45 8.06 4.14
N GLU A 260 4.52 7.42 3.67
CA GLU A 260 4.82 6.00 3.95
C GLU A 260 4.89 5.73 5.47
N GLY A 261 5.52 6.62 6.22
CA GLY A 261 5.62 6.49 7.68
C GLY A 261 4.27 6.52 8.39
N LYS A 262 3.29 7.30 7.89
CA LYS A 262 1.91 7.29 8.40
C LYS A 262 1.24 5.94 8.16
N VAL A 263 1.42 5.39 6.97
CA VAL A 263 0.90 4.07 6.59
C VAL A 263 1.51 2.99 7.48
N CYS A 264 2.83 3.04 7.73
CA CYS A 264 3.51 2.15 8.65
C CYS A 264 2.95 2.23 10.08
N THR A 265 2.69 3.45 10.58
CA THR A 265 2.08 3.66 11.90
C THR A 265 0.71 3.00 11.97
N THR A 266 -0.14 3.20 10.97
CA THR A 266 -1.47 2.57 10.88
C THR A 266 -1.37 1.04 10.85
N MET A 267 -0.39 0.46 10.13
CA MET A 267 -0.17 -0.99 10.10
C MET A 267 0.15 -1.55 11.49
N ILE A 268 1.02 -0.87 12.24
CA ILE A 268 1.40 -1.27 13.60
C ILE A 268 0.20 -1.16 14.53
N GLU A 269 -0.56 -0.07 14.48
CA GLU A 269 -1.76 0.13 15.28
C GLU A 269 -2.84 -0.93 15.01
N LEU A 270 -3.09 -1.28 13.75
CA LEU A 270 -4.02 -2.34 13.37
C LEU A 270 -3.58 -3.70 13.93
N TYR A 271 -2.29 -4.00 13.87
CA TYR A 271 -1.75 -5.23 14.43
C TYR A 271 -1.88 -5.27 15.95
N GLN A 272 -1.44 -4.21 16.64
CA GLN A 272 -1.38 -4.17 18.10
C GLN A 272 -2.75 -4.08 18.77
N ASN A 273 -3.66 -3.30 18.19
CA ASN A 273 -4.93 -2.99 18.84
C ASN A 273 -6.11 -3.81 18.33
N GLU A 274 -6.04 -4.29 17.09
CA GLU A 274 -7.16 -4.98 16.44
C GLU A 274 -6.81 -6.39 15.95
N GLY A 275 -5.55 -6.82 16.10
CA GLY A 275 -5.07 -8.13 15.65
C GLY A 275 -5.13 -8.30 14.12
N ILE A 276 -5.12 -7.19 13.37
CA ILE A 276 -5.22 -7.20 11.93
C ILE A 276 -3.83 -7.09 11.29
N ILE A 277 -3.46 -8.10 10.50
CA ILE A 277 -2.25 -8.08 9.68
C ILE A 277 -2.60 -7.57 8.29
N THR A 278 -2.04 -6.44 7.90
CA THR A 278 -2.24 -5.85 6.58
C THR A 278 -0.92 -5.60 5.85
N GLU A 279 -0.97 -5.56 4.53
CA GLU A 279 0.13 -5.04 3.70
C GLU A 279 0.07 -3.49 3.65
N PRO A 280 1.15 -2.79 3.27
CA PRO A 280 1.15 -1.32 3.24
C PRO A 280 0.00 -0.74 2.41
N ALA A 281 -0.27 -1.27 1.21
CA ALA A 281 -1.39 -0.84 0.38
C ALA A 281 -2.76 -1.07 1.04
N GLY A 282 -2.87 -2.11 1.87
CA GLY A 282 -4.09 -2.45 2.62
C GLY A 282 -4.43 -1.44 3.71
N ALA A 283 -3.43 -0.78 4.29
CA ALA A 283 -3.58 0.20 5.36
C ALA A 283 -3.95 1.61 4.87
N LEU A 284 -3.79 1.91 3.56
CA LEU A 284 -3.95 3.27 3.00
C LEU A 284 -5.29 3.91 3.38
N ALA A 285 -6.40 3.19 3.25
CA ALA A 285 -7.72 3.76 3.52
C ALA A 285 -7.89 4.17 4.99
N LEU A 286 -7.37 3.38 5.93
CA LEU A 286 -7.43 3.69 7.35
C LEU A 286 -6.46 4.81 7.72
N SER A 287 -5.31 4.89 7.04
CA SER A 287 -4.35 5.98 7.25
C SER A 287 -4.91 7.36 6.86
N ALA A 288 -5.93 7.41 6.01
CA ALA A 288 -6.58 8.65 5.59
C ALA A 288 -7.57 9.22 6.60
N LEU A 289 -7.91 8.51 7.68
CA LEU A 289 -8.95 8.93 8.64
C LEU A 289 -8.65 10.28 9.29
N ASP A 290 -7.38 10.57 9.61
CA ASP A 290 -7.00 11.88 10.17
C ASP A 290 -7.28 13.03 9.20
N ASP A 291 -7.06 12.80 7.89
CA ASP A 291 -7.22 13.83 6.85
C ASP A 291 -8.68 14.18 6.58
N VAL A 292 -9.61 13.35 7.06
CA VAL A 292 -11.06 13.53 6.93
C VAL A 292 -11.79 13.67 8.26
N ALA A 293 -11.05 13.73 9.38
CA ALA A 293 -11.58 13.62 10.75
C ALA A 293 -12.75 14.59 11.05
N GLU A 294 -12.63 15.84 10.63
CA GLU A 294 -13.69 16.83 10.87
C GLU A 294 -14.97 16.57 10.05
N GLU A 295 -14.84 15.95 8.88
CA GLU A 295 -15.94 15.70 7.96
C GLU A 295 -16.74 14.44 8.31
N ILE A 296 -16.14 13.51 9.04
CA ILE A 296 -16.71 12.19 9.30
C ILE A 296 -17.50 12.11 10.61
N ARG A 297 -17.43 13.13 11.46
CA ARG A 297 -18.15 13.15 12.75
C ARG A 297 -19.63 12.79 12.59
N SER A 298 -20.09 11.86 13.40
CA SER A 298 -21.46 11.34 13.40
C SER A 298 -21.90 10.66 12.09
N LYS A 299 -20.97 10.30 11.20
CA LYS A 299 -21.26 9.58 9.95
C LYS A 299 -20.84 8.12 10.04
N THR A 300 -21.45 7.31 9.19
CA THR A 300 -20.94 5.97 8.87
C THR A 300 -19.88 6.08 7.79
N VAL A 301 -18.67 5.61 8.08
CA VAL A 301 -17.51 5.64 7.19
C VAL A 301 -16.99 4.23 6.97
N VAL A 302 -16.79 3.86 5.73
CA VAL A 302 -16.22 2.56 5.37
C VAL A 302 -14.81 2.75 4.83
N CYS A 303 -13.83 2.11 5.47
CA CYS A 303 -12.45 2.02 4.99
C CYS A 303 -12.22 0.66 4.34
N VAL A 304 -11.75 0.63 3.09
CA VAL A 304 -11.45 -0.63 2.41
C VAL A 304 -10.02 -1.07 2.74
N LEU A 305 -9.89 -2.12 3.55
CA LEU A 305 -8.63 -2.81 3.81
C LEU A 305 -8.40 -3.81 2.67
N SER A 306 -7.60 -3.42 1.69
CA SER A 306 -7.55 -4.04 0.37
C SER A 306 -6.76 -5.34 0.29
N GLY A 307 -5.86 -5.61 1.26
CA GLY A 307 -5.07 -6.84 1.28
C GLY A 307 -4.18 -6.99 2.50
N GLY A 308 -3.72 -8.22 2.74
CA GLY A 308 -2.91 -8.61 3.89
C GLY A 308 -1.67 -9.45 3.52
N ASN A 309 -1.20 -9.42 2.27
CA ASN A 309 -0.02 -10.17 1.81
C ASN A 309 1.29 -9.44 2.16
N ASN A 310 1.50 -9.19 3.45
CA ASN A 310 2.74 -8.59 3.93
C ASN A 310 3.80 -9.67 4.21
N ASP A 311 5.06 -9.30 3.98
CA ASP A 311 6.22 -10.11 4.37
C ASP A 311 6.64 -9.74 5.80
N VAL A 312 6.76 -10.75 6.67
CA VAL A 312 7.20 -10.56 8.06
C VAL A 312 8.60 -9.93 8.14
N LEU A 313 9.46 -10.18 7.17
CA LEU A 313 10.81 -9.61 7.10
C LEU A 313 10.82 -8.09 6.88
N ARG A 314 9.70 -7.50 6.47
CA ARG A 314 9.56 -6.04 6.31
C ARG A 314 9.21 -5.31 7.60
N TYR A 315 8.81 -6.02 8.67
CA TYR A 315 8.39 -5.36 9.92
C TYR A 315 9.47 -4.49 10.57
N PRO A 316 10.76 -4.83 10.56
CA PRO A 316 11.81 -3.92 11.04
C PRO A 316 11.81 -2.57 10.32
N GLU A 317 11.69 -2.56 9.01
CA GLU A 317 11.61 -1.33 8.20
C GLU A 317 10.29 -0.57 8.47
N ILE A 318 9.17 -1.29 8.58
CA ILE A 318 7.86 -0.69 8.90
C ILE A 318 7.91 0.00 10.28
N LEU A 319 8.51 -0.64 11.28
CA LEU A 319 8.67 -0.05 12.62
C LEU A 319 9.57 1.18 12.58
N GLU A 320 10.68 1.09 11.85
CA GLU A 320 11.62 2.20 11.66
C GLU A 320 10.95 3.44 11.07
N ARG A 321 10.27 3.27 9.94
CA ARG A 321 9.53 4.35 9.25
C ARG A 321 8.44 4.95 10.14
N SER A 322 7.76 4.13 10.93
CA SER A 322 6.74 4.58 11.88
C SER A 322 7.35 5.45 12.98
N LEU A 323 8.43 5.00 13.62
CA LEU A 323 9.10 5.75 14.71
C LEU A 323 9.65 7.10 14.22
N VAL A 324 10.23 7.12 13.03
CA VAL A 324 10.71 8.35 12.39
C VAL A 324 9.54 9.30 12.09
N TYR A 325 8.46 8.80 11.49
CA TYR A 325 7.26 9.60 11.22
C TYR A 325 6.64 10.20 12.47
N LEU A 326 6.58 9.43 13.55
CA LEU A 326 6.09 9.88 14.85
C LEU A 326 7.03 10.87 15.54
N GLY A 327 8.22 11.12 15.00
CA GLY A 327 9.24 11.97 15.63
C GLY A 327 9.82 11.37 16.91
N ARG A 328 9.76 10.03 17.01
CA ARG A 328 10.31 9.28 18.16
C ARG A 328 11.67 8.68 17.89
N LYS A 329 12.15 8.69 16.66
CA LYS A 329 13.48 8.21 16.30
C LYS A 329 14.19 9.22 15.42
N HIS A 330 15.42 9.54 15.79
CA HIS A 330 16.25 10.55 15.14
C HIS A 330 17.65 10.04 14.92
N TYR A 331 18.27 10.45 13.81
CA TYR A 331 19.64 10.13 13.48
C TYR A 331 20.49 11.40 13.45
N PHE A 332 21.68 11.30 14.02
CA PHE A 332 22.63 12.41 14.12
C PHE A 332 24.02 11.97 13.63
N ILE A 333 24.72 12.88 12.99
CA ILE A 333 26.18 12.80 12.89
C ILE A 333 26.74 13.64 14.02
N ILE A 334 27.46 13.00 14.95
CA ILE A 334 28.04 13.64 16.13
C ILE A 334 29.56 13.56 16.04
N GLU A 335 30.25 14.70 16.20
CA GLU A 335 31.71 14.75 16.24
C GLU A 335 32.21 14.75 17.69
N PHE A 336 32.81 13.65 18.11
CA PHE A 336 33.46 13.50 19.40
C PHE A 336 34.92 13.92 19.36
N ALA A 337 35.40 14.64 20.41
CA ALA A 337 36.82 14.83 20.60
C ALA A 337 37.48 13.45 20.88
N GLN A 338 38.61 13.17 20.21
CA GLN A 338 39.26 11.86 20.32
C GLN A 338 40.07 11.68 21.60
N LYS A 339 39.49 12.00 22.76
CA LYS A 339 40.07 11.81 24.09
C LYS A 339 39.22 10.87 24.94
N PRO A 340 39.78 10.20 25.96
CA PRO A 340 39.02 9.36 26.87
C PRO A 340 37.88 10.11 27.56
N GLY A 341 36.76 9.44 27.78
CA GLY A 341 35.59 9.96 28.53
C GLY A 341 34.54 10.70 27.71
N GLN A 342 34.75 11.01 26.42
CA GLN A 342 33.81 11.77 25.64
C GLN A 342 32.46 11.06 25.39
N LEU A 343 32.50 9.77 25.14
CA LEU A 343 31.27 8.99 25.01
C LEU A 343 30.51 8.92 26.34
N ARG A 344 31.23 8.73 27.45
CA ARG A 344 30.62 8.73 28.77
C ARG A 344 29.94 10.06 29.05
N GLN A 345 30.61 11.19 28.75
CA GLN A 345 30.05 12.54 28.89
C GLN A 345 28.76 12.70 28.06
N PHE A 346 28.75 12.21 26.84
CA PHE A 346 27.56 12.23 25.98
C PHE A 346 26.40 11.44 26.61
N VAL A 347 26.66 10.23 27.11
CA VAL A 347 25.63 9.40 27.74
C VAL A 347 25.13 10.04 29.04
N ASP A 348 26.05 10.53 29.92
CA ASP A 348 25.69 11.04 31.23
C ASP A 348 25.02 12.43 31.16
N ASP A 349 25.44 13.31 30.24
CA ASP A 349 25.06 14.73 30.23
C ASP A 349 24.06 15.11 29.11
N ALA A 350 24.03 14.36 27.99
CA ALA A 350 23.15 14.68 26.86
C ALA A 350 21.87 13.84 26.86
N LEU A 351 21.93 12.55 27.17
CA LEU A 351 20.74 11.71 27.12
C LEU A 351 19.82 11.98 28.32
N GLY A 352 18.53 11.94 28.07
CA GLY A 352 17.50 11.96 29.10
C GLY A 352 17.29 10.56 29.68
N PRO A 353 16.53 10.43 30.78
CA PRO A 353 16.34 9.18 31.49
C PRO A 353 15.55 8.12 30.66
N THR A 354 14.92 8.52 29.59
CA THR A 354 14.11 7.65 28.70
C THR A 354 14.61 7.64 27.27
N ASP A 355 15.73 8.34 26.99
CA ASP A 355 16.34 8.37 25.66
C ASP A 355 17.18 7.10 25.47
N ASP A 356 17.02 6.38 24.38
CA ASP A 356 17.74 5.14 24.11
C ASP A 356 18.62 5.27 22.85
N ILE A 357 19.87 4.80 22.94
CA ILE A 357 20.77 4.70 21.80
C ILE A 357 20.49 3.37 21.07
N VAL A 358 19.80 3.46 19.95
CA VAL A 358 19.45 2.29 19.13
C VAL A 358 20.47 2.01 18.02
N ARG A 359 21.34 2.99 17.74
CA ARG A 359 22.45 2.85 16.80
C ARG A 359 23.64 3.70 17.23
N PHE A 360 24.83 3.13 17.19
CA PHE A 360 26.07 3.86 17.48
C PHE A 360 27.21 3.29 16.63
N GLU A 361 27.65 4.05 15.64
CA GLU A 361 28.76 3.68 14.78
C GLU A 361 29.85 4.72 14.88
N TYR A 362 30.96 4.38 15.52
CA TYR A 362 32.09 5.25 15.74
C TYR A 362 33.41 4.57 15.38
N ILE A 363 34.14 5.16 14.47
CA ILE A 363 35.47 4.69 14.08
C ILE A 363 36.50 5.72 14.50
N LYS A 364 37.28 5.39 15.51
CA LYS A 364 38.41 6.22 15.92
C LYS A 364 39.49 6.22 14.85
N LYS A 365 39.87 7.40 14.35
CA LYS A 365 40.98 7.59 13.41
C LYS A 365 42.17 8.18 14.12
N THR A 366 43.37 7.62 13.87
CA THR A 366 44.63 8.18 14.37
C THR A 366 44.92 9.53 13.71
N ASN A 367 45.59 10.44 14.44
CA ASN A 367 46.00 11.76 13.97
C ASN A 367 44.89 12.76 13.60
N ARG A 368 43.71 12.64 14.22
CA ARG A 368 42.65 13.65 14.15
C ARG A 368 42.22 14.05 15.55
N GLU A 369 41.87 15.32 15.74
CA GLU A 369 41.39 15.82 17.02
C GLU A 369 39.94 15.41 17.30
N ARG A 370 39.14 15.21 16.22
CA ARG A 370 37.73 14.82 16.30
C ARG A 370 37.44 13.64 15.40
N GLY A 371 36.47 12.82 15.78
CA GLY A 371 35.94 11.69 15.02
C GLY A 371 34.43 11.73 14.97
N ALA A 372 33.85 11.53 13.78
CA ALA A 372 32.41 11.50 13.59
C ALA A 372 31.84 10.12 13.98
N ALA A 373 30.69 10.15 14.60
CA ALA A 373 29.86 8.96 14.88
C ALA A 373 28.46 9.14 14.25
N LEU A 374 27.89 8.07 13.74
CA LEU A 374 26.48 7.98 13.42
C LEU A 374 25.74 7.48 14.68
N VAL A 375 24.79 8.26 15.15
CA VAL A 375 24.03 7.95 16.37
C VAL A 375 22.54 7.98 16.07
N GLY A 376 21.84 6.87 16.31
CA GLY A 376 20.39 6.77 16.28
C GLY A 376 19.86 6.81 17.72
N ILE A 377 18.93 7.71 18.01
CA ILE A 377 18.33 7.89 19.32
C ILE A 377 16.83 7.70 19.21
N GLU A 378 16.28 6.80 20.02
CA GLU A 378 14.85 6.63 20.19
C GLU A 378 14.39 7.39 21.44
N LEU A 379 13.31 8.16 21.28
CA LEU A 379 12.67 8.97 22.30
C LEU A 379 11.34 8.33 22.72
N LYS A 380 10.99 8.46 23.99
CA LYS A 380 9.69 8.01 24.49
C LYS A 380 8.55 8.86 23.89
N ASP A 381 8.76 10.17 23.81
CA ASP A 381 7.81 11.12 23.25
C ASP A 381 8.53 12.05 22.26
N ARG A 382 7.80 12.51 21.22
CA ARG A 382 8.31 13.51 20.28
C ARG A 382 8.75 14.80 20.97
N ALA A 383 8.09 15.17 22.07
CA ALA A 383 8.42 16.37 22.83
C ALA A 383 9.80 16.32 23.49
N ASP A 384 10.40 15.13 23.65
CA ASP A 384 11.73 14.95 24.25
C ASP A 384 12.87 15.37 23.30
N LEU A 385 12.60 15.59 22.00
CA LEU A 385 13.62 15.98 21.03
C LEU A 385 14.26 17.34 21.36
N GLU A 386 13.45 18.36 21.61
CA GLU A 386 13.97 19.70 21.89
C GLU A 386 14.81 19.75 23.18
N PRO A 387 14.40 19.10 24.31
CA PRO A 387 15.26 18.90 25.48
C PRO A 387 16.57 18.18 25.17
N LEU A 388 16.56 17.11 24.36
CA LEU A 388 17.77 16.41 23.95
C LEU A 388 18.74 17.35 23.20
N LEU A 389 18.26 18.08 22.19
CA LEU A 389 19.08 19.01 21.42
C LEU A 389 19.70 20.09 22.30
N LYS A 390 18.93 20.66 23.25
CA LYS A 390 19.45 21.65 24.22
C LYS A 390 20.55 21.11 25.11
N ARG A 391 20.43 19.85 25.61
CA ARG A 391 21.50 19.22 26.41
C ARG A 391 22.76 18.98 25.57
N MET A 392 22.61 18.55 24.32
CA MET A 392 23.75 18.38 23.40
C MET A 392 24.48 19.70 23.13
N GLU A 393 23.75 20.83 22.98
CA GLU A 393 24.30 22.17 22.84
C GLU A 393 25.03 22.63 24.11
N GLN A 394 24.45 22.41 25.29
CA GLN A 394 25.03 22.81 26.58
C GLN A 394 26.41 22.17 26.83
N ILE A 395 26.60 20.92 26.39
CA ILE A 395 27.91 20.25 26.48
C ILE A 395 28.81 20.57 25.28
N GLN A 396 28.43 21.56 24.46
CA GLN A 396 29.18 22.00 23.29
C GLN A 396 29.52 20.89 22.30
N LEU A 397 28.59 19.95 22.14
CA LEU A 397 28.74 18.87 21.19
C LEU A 397 28.55 19.40 19.78
N ASN A 398 29.46 19.03 18.87
CA ASN A 398 29.28 19.33 17.47
C ASN A 398 28.44 18.21 16.84
N PHE A 399 27.19 18.52 16.52
CA PHE A 399 26.26 17.56 15.94
C PHE A 399 25.41 18.20 14.85
N ARG A 400 24.91 17.36 13.96
CA ARG A 400 23.87 17.73 13.03
C ARG A 400 22.84 16.59 12.89
N PRO A 401 21.54 16.90 12.77
CA PRO A 401 20.57 15.89 12.37
C PRO A 401 20.89 15.36 10.97
N LEU A 402 20.59 14.11 10.72
CA LEU A 402 20.66 13.52 9.40
C LEU A 402 19.35 13.81 8.66
N GLY A 403 19.43 14.52 7.53
CA GLY A 403 18.26 14.89 6.72
C GLY A 403 17.73 13.71 5.89
N SER A 404 16.43 13.69 5.65
CA SER A 404 15.77 12.67 4.82
C SER A 404 16.30 12.59 3.38
N GLU A 405 16.83 13.71 2.88
CA GLU A 405 17.41 13.81 1.52
C GLU A 405 18.83 13.23 1.43
N GLU A 406 19.45 12.92 2.56
CA GLU A 406 20.83 12.41 2.56
C GLU A 406 20.85 10.91 2.21
N LEU A 407 21.78 10.52 1.32
CA LEU A 407 21.94 9.12 0.93
C LEU A 407 22.12 8.18 2.14
N LEU A 408 22.87 8.64 3.16
CA LEU A 408 23.05 7.87 4.40
C LEU A 408 21.73 7.62 5.13
N TYR A 409 20.82 8.59 5.14
CA TYR A 409 19.49 8.43 5.73
C TYR A 409 18.67 7.34 5.02
N GLN A 410 18.72 7.30 3.69
CA GLN A 410 18.02 6.30 2.89
C GLN A 410 18.52 4.87 3.13
N TYR A 411 19.75 4.69 3.64
CA TYR A 411 20.25 3.38 4.09
C TYR A 411 19.79 2.99 5.50
N LEU A 412 19.23 3.93 6.27
CA LEU A 412 18.82 3.73 7.65
C LEU A 412 17.30 3.54 7.78
N VAL A 413 16.56 4.20 6.94
CA VAL A 413 15.10 4.31 6.91
C VAL A 413 14.56 3.94 5.53
#